data_56050dda60ba4c59f7ccf237dd2c150c
#
_entry.id   56050dda60ba4c59f7ccf237dd2c150c
#
_cell.length_a   1.000
_cell.length_b   1.000
_cell.length_c   1.000
_cell.angle_alpha   90.00
_cell.angle_beta   90.00
_cell.angle_gamma   90.00
#
_symmetry.space_group_name_H-M   'P 1'
#
loop_
_entity.id
_entity.type
_entity.pdbx_description
1 polymer ?
#
loop_
_entity_poly.entity_id
_entity_poly.type
_entity_poly.pdbx_seq_one_letter_code
_entity_poly.pdbx_strand_id
1 'polypeptide(L)'
;SHQFIPGELFSVDHTSVSNIPSLFCKNERLICEFFSEKVGHFSVIFVGAFLVSGIDTVWKREHNFETKTHQRVELEGHSLQFKKGQEIGRFRYGSTVILLFQNNKISRVKKISKYASSVKVGNRISTIVNET
;
A
#
# COMPACT_ATOMS: atom_id res chain seq x y z
N SER A 1 10.34 -6.91 -4.46
CA SER A 1 10.25 -6.06 -5.67
C SER A 1 9.36 -4.85 -5.42
N HIS A 2 9.45 -3.83 -6.30
CA HIS A 2 8.46 -2.77 -6.35
C HIS A 2 8.11 -2.41 -7.80
N GLN A 3 6.88 -1.94 -8.01
CA GLN A 3 6.36 -1.62 -9.31
C GLN A 3 5.56 -0.32 -9.26
N PHE A 4 5.96 0.67 -10.06
CA PHE A 4 5.17 1.87 -10.25
C PHE A 4 4.22 1.68 -11.43
N ILE A 5 2.95 1.97 -11.23
CA ILE A 5 1.92 1.93 -12.26
C ILE A 5 1.37 3.35 -12.40
N PRO A 6 1.64 4.02 -13.54
CA PRO A 6 1.09 5.34 -13.81
C PRO A 6 -0.43 5.27 -13.93
N GLY A 7 -1.10 6.37 -13.65
CA GLY A 7 -2.56 6.45 -13.70
C GLY A 7 -3.07 7.84 -13.46
N GLU A 8 -4.34 7.93 -13.14
CA GLU A 8 -5.02 9.16 -12.78
C GLU A 8 -4.71 9.57 -11.32
N LEU A 9 -5.14 10.76 -10.96
CA LEU A 9 -4.97 11.31 -9.62
C LEU A 9 -6.33 11.72 -9.02
N PHE A 10 -7.33 10.87 -9.14
CA PHE A 10 -8.63 11.12 -8.50
C PHE A 10 -8.47 11.26 -7.00
N SER A 11 -9.25 12.15 -6.39
CA SER A 11 -9.34 12.22 -4.94
C SER A 11 -9.80 10.86 -4.37
N VAL A 12 -9.23 10.45 -3.24
CA VAL A 12 -9.57 9.18 -2.57
C VAL A 12 -10.52 9.37 -1.38
N ASP A 13 -11.26 10.49 -1.37
CA ASP A 13 -12.32 10.74 -0.41
C ASP A 13 -13.53 9.79 -0.62
N HIS A 14 -14.40 9.74 0.38
CA HIS A 14 -15.55 8.83 0.37
C HIS A 14 -16.47 9.06 -0.84
N THR A 15 -16.66 10.31 -1.26
CA THR A 15 -17.54 10.66 -2.39
C THR A 15 -16.96 10.14 -3.69
N SER A 16 -15.69 10.40 -3.95
CA SER A 16 -14.99 9.94 -5.14
C SER A 16 -14.95 8.41 -5.22
N VAL A 17 -14.61 7.76 -4.10
CA VAL A 17 -14.57 6.28 -4.02
C VAL A 17 -15.95 5.65 -4.28
N SER A 18 -17.03 6.31 -3.86
CA SER A 18 -18.39 5.80 -4.06
C SER A 18 -18.90 6.00 -5.49
N ASN A 19 -18.42 7.01 -6.21
CA ASN A 19 -18.95 7.41 -7.52
C ASN A 19 -18.06 7.00 -8.70
N ILE A 20 -16.77 6.75 -8.48
CA ILE A 20 -15.84 6.36 -9.55
C ILE A 20 -15.57 4.85 -9.48
N PRO A 21 -16.10 4.06 -10.42
CA PRO A 21 -15.86 2.62 -10.43
C PRO A 21 -14.36 2.31 -10.54
N SER A 22 -13.86 1.40 -9.71
CA SER A 22 -12.47 0.93 -9.71
C SER A 22 -11.44 2.05 -9.52
N LEU A 23 -11.78 3.10 -8.76
CA LEU A 23 -10.94 4.29 -8.56
C LEU A 23 -9.49 3.93 -8.20
N PHE A 24 -9.28 3.05 -7.23
CA PHE A 24 -7.94 2.65 -6.80
C PHE A 24 -7.11 1.94 -7.88
N CYS A 25 -7.78 1.32 -8.87
CA CYS A 25 -7.11 0.71 -10.02
C CYS A 25 -6.81 1.72 -11.13
N LYS A 26 -7.52 2.86 -11.15
CA LYS A 26 -7.31 3.94 -12.10
C LYS A 26 -6.22 4.91 -11.66
N ASN A 27 -6.12 5.15 -10.36
CA ASN A 27 -5.10 6.04 -9.82
C ASN A 27 -3.70 5.43 -9.98
N GLU A 28 -2.73 6.31 -10.16
CA GLU A 28 -1.33 5.92 -10.08
C GLU A 28 -1.06 5.26 -8.73
N ARG A 29 -0.15 4.29 -8.72
CA ARG A 29 0.14 3.54 -7.51
C ARG A 29 1.51 2.90 -7.53
N LEU A 30 2.10 2.78 -6.36
CA LEU A 30 3.32 2.03 -6.13
C LEU A 30 2.97 0.73 -5.42
N ILE A 31 3.24 -0.41 -6.05
CA ILE A 31 3.07 -1.74 -5.48
C ILE A 31 4.43 -2.20 -4.95
N CYS A 32 4.50 -2.50 -3.66
CA CYS A 32 5.68 -3.05 -3.01
C CYS A 32 5.38 -4.47 -2.55
N GLU A 33 6.14 -5.43 -3.04
CA GLU A 33 6.00 -6.85 -2.71
C GLU A 33 7.01 -7.26 -1.64
N PHE A 34 6.52 -7.91 -0.62
CA PHE A 34 7.27 -8.38 0.53
C PHE A 34 7.06 -9.87 0.77
N PHE A 35 8.00 -10.45 1.49
CA PHE A 35 7.89 -11.80 2.04
C PHE A 35 8.15 -11.78 3.55
N SER A 36 7.41 -12.57 4.28
CA SER A 36 7.61 -12.81 5.71
C SER A 36 7.37 -14.29 6.00
N GLU A 37 8.23 -14.91 6.78
CA GLU A 37 8.07 -16.32 7.20
C GLU A 37 6.71 -16.60 7.87
N LYS A 38 6.13 -15.59 8.55
CA LYS A 38 4.87 -15.73 9.29
C LYS A 38 3.62 -15.61 8.42
N VAL A 39 3.63 -14.79 7.38
CA VAL A 39 2.44 -14.50 6.57
C VAL A 39 2.61 -14.83 5.08
N GLY A 40 3.81 -15.28 4.69
CA GLY A 40 4.13 -15.53 3.29
C GLY A 40 4.30 -14.23 2.49
N HIS A 41 3.94 -14.26 1.21
CA HIS A 41 3.97 -13.08 0.35
C HIS A 41 2.80 -12.15 0.65
N PHE A 42 3.09 -10.86 0.66
CA PHE A 42 2.07 -9.82 0.80
C PHE A 42 2.50 -8.56 0.04
N SER A 43 1.53 -7.73 -0.29
CA SER A 43 1.78 -6.48 -0.99
C SER A 43 1.28 -5.29 -0.18
N VAL A 44 2.06 -4.21 -0.21
CA VAL A 44 1.70 -2.89 0.27
C VAL A 44 1.57 -1.98 -0.94
N ILE A 45 0.39 -1.45 -1.18
CA ILE A 45 0.09 -0.62 -2.35
C ILE A 45 -0.17 0.79 -1.87
N PHE A 46 0.72 1.70 -2.25
CA PHE A 46 0.55 3.13 -2.05
C PHE A 46 -0.23 3.71 -3.22
N VAL A 47 -1.40 4.26 -2.97
CA VAL A 47 -2.26 4.85 -4.02
C VAL A 47 -2.07 6.35 -4.03
N GLY A 48 -1.69 6.90 -5.18
CA GLY A 48 -1.59 8.34 -5.41
C GLY A 48 -2.97 9.00 -5.50
N ALA A 49 -3.02 10.31 -5.27
CA ALA A 49 -4.23 11.12 -5.40
C ALA A 49 -3.87 12.59 -5.65
N PHE A 50 -4.83 13.41 -6.02
CA PHE A 50 -4.66 14.79 -6.47
C PHE A 50 -3.80 15.67 -5.54
N LEU A 51 -3.92 15.49 -4.21
CA LEU A 51 -3.13 16.27 -3.24
C LEU A 51 -1.89 15.51 -2.73
N VAL A 52 -1.66 14.28 -3.21
CA VAL A 52 -0.51 13.47 -2.81
C VAL A 52 0.69 13.88 -3.64
N SER A 53 1.47 14.78 -3.12
CA SER A 53 2.63 15.34 -3.82
C SER A 53 3.81 14.35 -4.00
N GLY A 54 3.58 13.07 -3.87
CA GLY A 54 4.56 12.02 -4.09
C GLY A 54 4.55 10.92 -3.03
N ILE A 55 5.11 9.78 -3.43
CA ILE A 55 5.36 8.62 -2.59
C ILE A 55 6.87 8.48 -2.44
N ASP A 56 7.36 8.57 -1.22
CA ASP A 56 8.75 8.27 -0.89
C ASP A 56 8.84 6.90 -0.26
N THR A 57 9.82 6.11 -0.64
CA THR A 57 10.20 4.89 0.08
C THR A 57 11.57 5.05 0.71
N VAL A 58 11.88 4.26 1.74
CA VAL A 58 13.18 4.36 2.41
C VAL A 58 14.36 3.95 1.53
N TRP A 59 14.11 3.25 0.43
CA TRP A 59 15.13 2.82 -0.55
C TRP A 59 15.18 3.67 -1.81
N LYS A 60 14.18 4.53 -2.04
CA LYS A 60 14.14 5.46 -3.17
C LYS A 60 13.32 6.68 -2.79
N ARG A 61 13.96 7.84 -2.77
CA ARG A 61 13.26 9.11 -2.70
C ARG A 61 12.68 9.42 -4.06
N GLU A 62 11.47 9.92 -4.08
CA GLU A 62 10.73 10.33 -5.28
C GLU A 62 10.58 9.20 -6.31
N HIS A 63 9.50 8.44 -6.18
CA HIS A 63 8.99 7.70 -7.30
C HIS A 63 8.41 8.74 -8.27
N ASN A 64 9.16 9.05 -9.34
CA ASN A 64 8.79 10.10 -10.28
C ASN A 64 7.48 9.77 -10.98
N PHE A 65 6.47 10.54 -10.65
CA PHE A 65 5.16 10.56 -11.30
C PHE A 65 5.20 11.17 -12.71
N GLU A 66 6.33 11.74 -13.12
CA GLU A 66 6.54 12.32 -14.46
C GLU A 66 6.73 11.26 -15.55
N THR A 67 7.10 10.05 -15.20
CA THR A 67 7.24 8.98 -16.18
C THR A 67 5.91 8.27 -16.38
N LYS A 68 5.25 8.55 -17.49
CA LYS A 68 4.03 7.85 -17.93
C LYS A 68 4.25 6.37 -18.29
N THR A 69 5.36 5.79 -17.89
CA THR A 69 5.74 4.42 -18.21
C THR A 69 5.71 3.54 -16.98
N HIS A 70 5.17 2.35 -17.18
CA HIS A 70 5.16 1.28 -16.20
C HIS A 70 6.59 0.85 -15.87
N GLN A 71 6.99 0.96 -14.60
CA GLN A 71 8.34 0.59 -14.16
C GLN A 71 8.26 -0.50 -13.11
N ARG A 72 8.85 -1.66 -13.41
CA ARG A 72 9.11 -2.70 -12.43
C ARG A 72 10.59 -2.72 -12.10
N VAL A 73 10.92 -2.69 -10.83
CA VAL A 73 12.29 -2.79 -10.33
C VAL A 73 12.38 -4.01 -9.43
N GLU A 74 13.14 -5.00 -9.85
CA GLU A 74 13.58 -6.09 -9.00
C GLU A 74 14.77 -5.57 -8.18
N LEU A 75 14.71 -5.70 -6.88
CA LEU A 75 15.83 -5.37 -6.01
C LEU A 75 16.75 -6.59 -5.94
N GLU A 76 17.44 -6.87 -7.05
CA GLU A 76 18.40 -7.96 -7.13
C GLU A 76 19.62 -7.67 -6.25
N GLY A 77 20.03 -8.68 -5.50
CA GLY A 77 21.30 -8.69 -4.75
C GLY A 77 21.31 -8.05 -3.35
N HIS A 78 20.36 -7.23 -3.00
CA HIS A 78 20.20 -6.71 -1.64
C HIS A 78 18.75 -6.87 -1.19
N SER A 79 18.46 -7.98 -0.52
CA SER A 79 17.18 -8.14 0.17
C SER A 79 17.09 -7.08 1.28
N LEU A 80 16.33 -6.03 1.02
CA LEU A 80 16.00 -5.06 2.07
C LEU A 80 15.19 -5.79 3.14
N GLN A 81 15.72 -5.82 4.35
CA GLN A 81 15.06 -6.41 5.49
C GLN A 81 14.46 -5.32 6.36
N PHE A 82 13.22 -5.53 6.76
CA PHE A 82 12.48 -4.60 7.62
C PHE A 82 12.07 -5.28 8.92
N LYS A 83 12.28 -4.58 10.03
CA LYS A 83 11.77 -4.98 11.33
C LYS A 83 10.31 -4.52 11.48
N LYS A 84 9.54 -5.21 12.32
CA LYS A 84 8.19 -4.77 12.68
C LYS A 84 8.21 -3.33 13.22
N GLY A 85 7.35 -2.47 12.67
CA GLY A 85 7.25 -1.06 13.04
C GLY A 85 8.24 -0.14 12.34
N GLN A 86 9.12 -0.68 11.51
CA GLN A 86 10.04 0.14 10.71
C GLN A 86 9.28 0.82 9.57
N GLU A 87 9.60 2.09 9.31
CA GLU A 87 9.07 2.84 8.17
C GLU A 87 9.55 2.19 6.86
N ILE A 88 8.62 1.97 5.94
CA ILE A 88 8.91 1.49 4.58
C ILE A 88 8.70 2.56 3.53
N GLY A 89 7.85 3.53 3.82
CA GLY A 89 7.55 4.63 2.93
C GLY A 89 6.56 5.59 3.55
N ARG A 90 6.35 6.71 2.88
CA ARG A 90 5.43 7.77 3.32
C ARG A 90 4.86 8.53 2.13
N PHE A 91 3.70 9.11 2.33
CA PHE A 91 3.18 10.14 1.44
C PHE A 91 3.65 11.52 1.93
N ARG A 92 3.84 12.44 1.02
CA ARG A 92 4.11 13.84 1.37
C ARG A 92 2.85 14.51 1.91
N TYR A 93 1.69 14.07 1.43
CA TYR A 93 0.38 14.45 1.93
C TYR A 93 -0.56 13.25 1.88
N GLY A 94 -1.57 13.21 2.78
CA GLY A 94 -2.40 12.02 3.01
C GLY A 94 -2.94 11.33 1.77
N SER A 95 -3.06 9.99 1.85
CA SER A 95 -3.59 9.15 0.78
C SER A 95 -4.08 7.79 1.30
N THR A 96 -4.08 6.77 0.45
CA THR A 96 -4.60 5.43 0.75
C THR A 96 -3.50 4.39 0.62
N VAL A 97 -3.46 3.48 1.60
CA VAL A 97 -2.64 2.26 1.53
C VAL A 97 -3.56 1.06 1.48
N ILE A 98 -3.31 0.16 0.52
CA ILE A 98 -4.00 -1.12 0.42
C ILE A 98 -3.02 -2.23 0.81
N LEU A 99 -3.44 -3.12 1.67
CA LEU A 99 -2.68 -4.30 2.09
C LEU A 99 -3.34 -5.54 1.50
N LEU A 100 -2.58 -6.33 0.76
CA LEU A 100 -3.02 -7.60 0.21
C LEU A 100 -2.18 -8.72 0.81
N PHE A 101 -2.84 -9.72 1.37
CA PHE A 101 -2.22 -10.91 1.95
C PHE A 101 -2.69 -12.16 1.23
N GLN A 102 -1.89 -13.20 1.27
CA GLN A 102 -2.32 -14.53 0.85
C GLN A 102 -3.56 -14.97 1.65
N ASN A 103 -4.41 -15.74 1.01
CA ASN A 103 -5.64 -16.24 1.64
C ASN A 103 -5.31 -17.01 2.93
N ASN A 104 -6.16 -16.85 3.94
CA ASN A 104 -6.08 -17.50 5.25
C ASN A 104 -4.81 -17.22 6.09
N LYS A 105 -3.99 -16.25 5.72
CA LYS A 105 -2.78 -15.89 6.50
C LYS A 105 -3.04 -14.87 7.60
N ILE A 106 -4.09 -14.07 7.46
CA ILE A 106 -4.50 -13.09 8.47
C ILE A 106 -5.99 -13.27 8.83
N SER A 107 -6.34 -13.00 10.07
CA SER A 107 -7.74 -12.94 10.48
C SER A 107 -8.44 -11.75 9.79
N ARG A 108 -9.77 -11.84 9.66
CA ARG A 108 -10.55 -10.70 9.14
C ARG A 108 -10.33 -9.48 10.02
N VAL A 109 -10.05 -8.34 9.38
CA VAL A 109 -10.00 -7.05 10.06
C VAL A 109 -11.38 -6.78 10.68
N LYS A 110 -11.44 -6.55 11.99
CA LYS A 110 -12.70 -6.18 12.65
C LYS A 110 -13.19 -4.86 12.09
N LYS A 111 -14.32 -4.89 11.39
CA LYS A 111 -15.05 -3.66 11.09
C LYS A 111 -15.70 -3.15 12.37
N ILE A 112 -15.29 -1.99 12.85
CA ILE A 112 -15.89 -1.35 14.03
C ILE A 112 -17.20 -0.64 13.63
N SER A 113 -17.34 -0.26 12.36
CA SER A 113 -18.56 0.31 11.82
C SER A 113 -18.87 -0.22 10.42
N LYS A 114 -20.07 0.05 9.92
CA LYS A 114 -20.49 -0.31 8.56
C LYS A 114 -19.58 0.32 7.48
N TYR A 115 -18.97 1.45 7.76
CA TYR A 115 -18.27 2.25 6.75
C TYR A 115 -16.75 2.31 6.96
N ALA A 116 -16.28 2.50 8.19
CA ALA A 116 -14.86 2.61 8.49
C ALA A 116 -14.56 2.43 9.97
N SER A 117 -13.31 2.09 10.28
CA SER A 117 -12.77 2.11 11.64
C SER A 117 -11.63 3.11 11.69
N SER A 118 -11.63 3.99 12.67
CA SER A 118 -10.48 4.85 12.93
C SER A 118 -9.35 4.01 13.53
N VAL A 119 -8.15 4.16 12.97
CA VAL A 119 -6.92 3.51 13.47
C VAL A 119 -5.83 4.54 13.67
N LYS A 120 -4.99 4.33 14.68
CA LYS A 120 -3.82 5.15 14.96
C LYS A 120 -2.56 4.33 14.70
N VAL A 121 -1.45 5.01 14.40
CA VAL A 121 -0.14 4.36 14.30
C VAL A 121 0.11 3.50 15.55
N GLY A 122 0.56 2.28 15.37
CA GLY A 122 0.76 1.30 16.44
C GLY A 122 -0.47 0.45 16.79
N ASN A 123 -1.67 0.79 16.30
CA ASN A 123 -2.83 -0.08 16.53
C ASN A 123 -2.72 -1.37 15.73
N ARG A 124 -3.14 -2.47 16.34
CA ARG A 124 -3.27 -3.75 15.67
C ARG A 124 -4.49 -3.75 14.76
N ILE A 125 -4.29 -3.96 13.47
CA ILE A 125 -5.37 -4.03 12.47
C ILE A 125 -5.88 -5.45 12.24
N SER A 126 -5.03 -6.47 12.46
CA SER A 126 -5.36 -7.88 12.29
C SER A 126 -4.42 -8.76 13.11
N THR A 127 -4.66 -10.07 13.13
CA THR A 127 -3.80 -11.08 13.72
C THR A 127 -3.43 -12.12 12.66
N ILE A 128 -2.25 -12.71 12.80
CA ILE A 128 -1.82 -13.85 11.98
C ILE A 128 -2.66 -15.05 12.39
N VAL A 129 -3.17 -15.80 11.41
CA VAL A 129 -3.79 -17.10 11.63
C VAL A 129 -2.66 -18.11 11.75
N ASN A 130 -2.46 -18.67 12.94
CA ASN A 130 -1.54 -19.80 13.10
C ASN A 130 -2.18 -21.02 12.46
N GLU A 131 -1.47 -21.69 11.59
CA GLU A 131 -1.84 -23.02 11.13
C GLU A 131 -1.70 -23.94 12.35
N THR A 132 -2.82 -24.47 12.85
CA THR A 132 -2.89 -25.54 13.84
C THR A 132 -2.55 -26.87 13.19
#